data_b19b231d7a9ab5cf951a0a5a5452b779
#
_entry.id   b19b231d7a9ab5cf951a0a5a5452b779
#
_cell.length_a   1.000
_cell.length_b   1.000
_cell.length_c   1.000
_cell.angle_alpha   90.00
_cell.angle_beta   90.00
_cell.angle_gamma   90.00
#
_symmetry.space_group_name_H-M   'P 1'
#
loop_
_entity.id
_entity.type
_entity.pdbx_description
1 polymer ?
#
loop_
_entity_poly.entity_id
_entity_poly.type
_entity_poly.pdbx_seq_one_letter_code
_entity_poly.pdbx_strand_id
1 'polypeptide(L)'
;HTRFMSVSWLGDVYKRQLVRNIAEQELKNKRIRTFMDAAELEESLKKLYRAAKVSMEENGSNTLFLSLGMLRWFESEMSEKARYAPLVLIPIDIVRNVRDKGYIIRSRQEDAQINVTMIEYLRQDHGIEINGLDPLPEDEHGIDLPLVFNTVRQAIMGKKTWNIIEHSFIGLFSFGQFVMWNDIRNRSDELKSNKVVSCLMEGATSDALTGDFIADTDIDSKISLTDIAVPVDADSSQLSAVVAASAGRSFVLHGPPGTGKSQTITNMIANALYHGKSVLFVAEKMAALSVVQKRLANIGIDPFCLELHSNKTSKSAVLAELN
;
A
#
# COMPACT_ATOMS: atom_id res chain seq x y z
N HIS A 1 3.13 6.51 -15.83
CA HIS A 1 4.24 7.41 -16.19
C HIS A 1 4.78 8.04 -14.92
N THR A 2 5.74 7.36 -14.29
CA THR A 2 6.46 7.87 -13.13
C THR A 2 7.51 8.86 -13.64
N ARG A 3 7.29 10.15 -13.43
CA ARG A 3 8.33 11.16 -13.67
C ARG A 3 9.24 11.21 -12.46
N PHE A 4 10.48 10.83 -12.64
CA PHE A 4 11.53 10.92 -11.63
C PHE A 4 12.18 12.30 -11.69
N MET A 5 12.37 12.93 -10.53
CA MET A 5 13.29 14.05 -10.40
C MET A 5 14.71 13.48 -10.34
N SER A 6 15.47 13.56 -11.43
CA SER A 6 16.84 13.10 -11.44
C SER A 6 17.78 14.21 -10.97
N VAL A 7 18.63 13.89 -9.99
CA VAL A 7 19.85 14.63 -9.73
C VAL A 7 20.93 13.94 -10.57
N SER A 8 21.04 14.31 -11.85
CA SER A 8 21.97 13.63 -12.75
C SER A 8 23.40 14.18 -12.62
N TRP A 9 24.35 13.25 -12.55
CA TRP A 9 25.77 13.51 -12.48
C TRP A 9 26.45 12.82 -13.65
N LEU A 10 26.88 13.56 -14.61
CA LEU A 10 27.73 13.05 -15.68
C LEU A 10 28.89 14.03 -15.94
N GLY A 11 30.11 13.52 -15.86
CA GLY A 11 31.31 14.11 -16.40
C GLY A 11 32.37 14.50 -15.37
N ASP A 12 33.59 14.06 -15.62
CA ASP A 12 34.88 14.38 -15.01
C ASP A 12 35.02 14.35 -13.49
N VAL A 13 36.08 13.70 -13.03
CA VAL A 13 36.51 13.60 -11.60
C VAL A 13 36.52 15.00 -10.93
N TYR A 14 36.88 16.04 -11.66
CA TYR A 14 36.90 17.43 -11.18
C TYR A 14 35.49 17.97 -10.87
N LYS A 15 34.52 17.67 -11.73
CA LYS A 15 33.13 18.05 -11.49
C LYS A 15 32.54 17.30 -10.32
N ARG A 16 32.88 16.02 -10.16
CA ARG A 16 32.43 15.21 -9.00
C ARG A 16 32.91 15.83 -7.67
N GLN A 17 34.19 16.26 -7.62
CA GLN A 17 34.74 16.87 -6.39
C GLN A 17 34.08 18.20 -6.06
N LEU A 18 33.88 19.07 -7.06
CA LEU A 18 33.22 20.35 -6.87
C LEU A 18 31.78 20.19 -6.35
N VAL A 19 31.07 19.26 -6.92
CA VAL A 19 29.68 19.02 -6.53
C VAL A 19 29.61 18.35 -5.15
N ARG A 20 30.53 17.47 -4.83
CA ARG A 20 30.64 16.90 -3.47
C ARG A 20 30.84 18.01 -2.45
N ASN A 21 31.74 18.94 -2.68
CA ASN A 21 31.97 20.09 -1.80
C ASN A 21 30.72 20.97 -1.64
N ILE A 22 30.00 21.21 -2.74
CA ILE A 22 28.74 21.97 -2.70
C ILE A 22 27.67 21.18 -1.90
N ALA A 23 27.54 19.88 -2.13
CA ALA A 23 26.60 19.05 -1.42
C ALA A 23 26.88 19.00 0.09
N GLU A 24 28.15 18.91 0.49
CA GLU A 24 28.58 18.93 1.89
C GLU A 24 28.27 20.29 2.57
N GLN A 25 28.47 21.42 1.85
CA GLN A 25 28.11 22.74 2.35
C GLN A 25 26.59 22.93 2.50
N GLU A 26 25.82 22.49 1.49
CA GLU A 26 24.36 22.58 1.55
C GLU A 26 23.79 21.67 2.63
N LEU A 27 24.37 20.48 2.83
CA LEU A 27 23.97 19.57 3.92
C LEU A 27 24.18 20.19 5.30
N LYS A 28 25.30 20.91 5.54
CA LYS A 28 25.54 21.67 6.77
C LYS A 28 24.44 22.71 7.02
N ASN A 29 23.91 23.29 5.95
CA ASN A 29 22.82 24.25 5.99
C ASN A 29 21.43 23.58 6.00
N LYS A 30 21.35 22.25 6.05
CA LYS A 30 20.12 21.44 5.94
C LYS A 30 19.33 21.74 4.67
N ARG A 31 20.03 21.96 3.57
CA ARG A 31 19.47 22.24 2.25
C ARG A 31 19.81 21.12 1.28
N ILE A 32 18.89 20.83 0.37
CA ILE A 32 19.10 19.95 -0.76
C ILE A 32 19.06 20.80 -2.01
N ARG A 33 20.08 20.70 -2.85
CA ARG A 33 20.16 21.37 -4.13
C ARG A 33 19.89 20.39 -5.26
N THR A 34 19.15 20.81 -6.26
CA THR A 34 18.92 20.08 -7.49
C THR A 34 19.46 20.87 -8.68
N PHE A 35 19.64 20.22 -9.83
CA PHE A 35 20.01 20.87 -11.09
C PHE A 35 18.81 21.27 -11.94
N MET A 36 17.61 21.12 -11.39
CA MET A 36 16.38 21.56 -12.06
C MET A 36 16.27 23.07 -12.02
N ASP A 37 15.67 23.64 -13.04
CA ASP A 37 15.21 25.03 -13.02
C ASP A 37 14.22 25.27 -11.87
N ALA A 38 14.25 26.45 -11.28
CA ALA A 38 13.44 26.78 -10.10
C ALA A 38 11.92 26.62 -10.35
N ALA A 39 11.45 26.98 -11.54
CA ALA A 39 10.03 26.84 -11.91
C ALA A 39 9.65 25.37 -12.10
N GLU A 40 10.50 24.58 -12.74
CA GLU A 40 10.31 23.14 -12.95
C GLU A 40 10.35 22.38 -11.60
N LEU A 41 11.26 22.77 -10.72
CA LEU A 41 11.38 22.23 -9.37
C LEU A 41 10.10 22.48 -8.57
N GLU A 42 9.59 23.73 -8.56
CA GLU A 42 8.37 24.08 -7.83
C GLU A 42 7.16 23.29 -8.37
N GLU A 43 7.01 23.21 -9.68
CA GLU A 43 5.92 22.44 -10.30
C GLU A 43 6.00 20.94 -9.94
N SER A 44 7.20 20.36 -9.98
CA SER A 44 7.43 18.95 -9.67
C SER A 44 7.16 18.65 -8.20
N LEU A 45 7.65 19.48 -7.28
CA LEU A 45 7.38 19.34 -5.84
C LEU A 45 5.90 19.50 -5.52
N LYS A 46 5.22 20.45 -6.17
CA LYS A 46 3.77 20.62 -6.03
C LYS A 46 2.98 19.40 -6.51
N LYS A 47 3.39 18.78 -7.62
CA LYS A 47 2.78 17.53 -8.12
C LYS A 47 3.02 16.37 -7.16
N LEU A 48 4.26 16.19 -6.70
CA LEU A 48 4.60 15.14 -5.74
C LEU A 48 3.85 15.31 -4.41
N TYR A 49 3.83 16.53 -3.87
CA TYR A 49 3.10 16.84 -2.63
C TYR A 49 1.61 16.49 -2.75
N ARG A 50 0.94 16.92 -3.83
CA ARG A 50 -0.47 16.64 -4.03
C ARG A 50 -0.75 15.14 -4.18
N ALA A 51 0.03 14.47 -5.00
CA ALA A 51 -0.15 13.05 -5.25
C ALA A 51 0.13 12.19 -3.99
N ALA A 52 1.18 12.53 -3.22
CA ALA A 52 1.45 11.88 -1.95
C ALA A 52 0.32 12.08 -0.94
N LYS A 53 -0.22 13.32 -0.87
CA LYS A 53 -1.35 13.63 0.01
C LYS A 53 -2.61 12.85 -0.37
N VAL A 54 -2.94 12.79 -1.66
CA VAL A 54 -4.09 12.00 -2.17
C VAL A 54 -3.90 10.52 -1.86
N SER A 55 -2.71 9.97 -2.11
CA SER A 55 -2.43 8.56 -1.78
C SER A 55 -2.60 8.26 -0.29
N MET A 56 -2.15 9.18 0.55
CA MET A 56 -2.30 9.07 2.00
C MET A 56 -3.77 9.16 2.45
N GLU A 57 -4.54 10.09 1.87
CA GLU A 57 -5.96 10.30 2.21
C GLU A 57 -6.87 9.21 1.66
N GLU A 58 -6.60 8.71 0.44
CA GLU A 58 -7.45 7.71 -0.21
C GLU A 58 -7.08 6.28 0.18
N ASN A 59 -5.79 5.93 0.14
CA ASN A 59 -5.32 4.56 0.30
C ASN A 59 -4.71 4.31 1.68
N GLY A 60 -4.49 5.36 2.47
CA GLY A 60 -3.83 5.25 3.76
C GLY A 60 -2.36 4.83 3.68
N SER A 61 -1.73 4.78 2.49
CA SER A 61 -0.35 4.31 2.32
C SER A 61 0.61 5.41 1.88
N ASN A 62 1.79 5.43 2.48
CA ASN A 62 2.85 6.31 2.01
C ASN A 62 3.39 5.77 0.69
N THR A 63 3.37 6.60 -0.33
CA THR A 63 3.96 6.30 -1.63
C THR A 63 5.16 7.17 -1.95
N LEU A 64 5.49 8.14 -1.09
CA LEU A 64 6.57 9.09 -1.31
C LEU A 64 7.87 8.63 -0.65
N PHE A 65 8.88 8.40 -1.46
CA PHE A 65 10.19 7.94 -1.01
C PHE A 65 11.33 8.74 -1.63
N LEU A 66 12.42 8.84 -0.87
CA LEU A 66 13.74 9.13 -1.39
C LEU A 66 14.38 7.78 -1.75
N SER A 67 14.67 7.57 -3.02
CA SER A 67 15.39 6.41 -3.51
C SER A 67 16.88 6.69 -3.59
N LEU A 68 17.70 5.80 -3.07
CA LEU A 68 19.14 5.83 -3.21
C LEU A 68 19.57 4.69 -4.15
N GLY A 69 20.02 5.07 -5.33
CA GLY A 69 20.35 4.16 -6.42
C GLY A 69 19.14 3.62 -7.17
N MET A 70 19.34 3.35 -8.45
CA MET A 70 18.36 2.74 -9.34
C MET A 70 18.99 1.61 -10.13
N LEU A 71 18.31 0.46 -10.19
CA LEU A 71 18.63 -0.57 -11.17
C LEU A 71 18.03 -0.15 -12.52
N ARG A 72 18.88 0.00 -13.53
CA ARG A 72 18.47 0.10 -14.93
C ARG A 72 18.49 -1.29 -15.53
N TRP A 73 17.36 -1.74 -16.05
CA TRP A 73 17.20 -3.09 -16.59
C TRP A 73 16.29 -3.10 -17.84
N PHE A 74 16.26 -4.24 -18.53
CA PHE A 74 15.46 -4.44 -19.73
C PHE A 74 14.65 -5.73 -19.60
N GLU A 75 13.40 -5.71 -20.06
CA GLU A 75 12.49 -6.87 -19.99
C GLU A 75 13.00 -8.06 -20.81
N SER A 76 13.64 -7.79 -21.94
CA SER A 76 14.29 -8.78 -22.81
C SER A 76 15.54 -8.18 -23.44
N GLU A 77 16.38 -9.03 -24.03
CA GLU A 77 17.57 -8.60 -24.75
C GLU A 77 17.25 -7.76 -26.00
N MET A 78 16.05 -7.90 -26.54
CA MET A 78 15.55 -7.15 -27.69
C MET A 78 14.81 -5.85 -27.32
N SER A 79 14.63 -5.59 -26.03
CA SER A 79 13.91 -4.40 -25.57
C SER A 79 14.79 -3.15 -25.72
N GLU A 80 14.32 -2.16 -26.47
CA GLU A 80 14.98 -0.85 -26.59
C GLU A 80 14.69 0.07 -25.40
N LYS A 81 13.62 -0.21 -24.66
CA LYS A 81 13.16 0.65 -23.55
C LYS A 81 13.72 0.17 -22.22
N ALA A 82 14.61 0.97 -21.66
CA ALA A 82 15.11 0.74 -20.30
C ALA A 82 14.00 0.92 -19.25
N ARG A 83 14.00 0.03 -18.26
CA ARG A 83 13.20 0.12 -17.05
C ARG A 83 14.10 0.55 -15.89
N TYR A 84 13.50 1.15 -14.87
CA TYR A 84 14.21 1.63 -13.69
C TYR A 84 13.47 1.19 -12.44
N ALA A 85 14.21 0.59 -11.50
CA ALA A 85 13.68 0.18 -10.20
C ALA A 85 14.55 0.79 -9.09
N PRO A 86 13.95 1.42 -8.06
CA PRO A 86 14.71 1.93 -6.93
C PRO A 86 15.38 0.79 -6.15
N LEU A 87 16.56 1.02 -5.60
CA LEU A 87 17.27 0.04 -4.79
C LEU A 87 16.93 0.21 -3.32
N VAL A 88 17.35 1.30 -2.72
CA VAL A 88 17.07 1.63 -1.31
C VAL A 88 16.00 2.70 -1.26
N LEU A 89 15.04 2.53 -0.39
CA LEU A 89 13.87 3.38 -0.22
C LEU A 89 13.84 3.95 1.19
N ILE A 90 13.86 5.26 1.29
CA ILE A 90 13.71 6.00 2.56
C ILE A 90 12.34 6.67 2.52
N PRO A 91 11.40 6.32 3.42
CA PRO A 91 10.11 6.98 3.51
C PRO A 91 10.27 8.45 3.90
N ILE A 92 9.66 9.34 3.15
CA ILE A 92 9.74 10.79 3.39
C ILE A 92 8.37 11.45 3.33
N ASP A 93 8.30 12.64 3.93
CA ASP A 93 7.21 13.58 3.77
C ASP A 93 7.69 14.87 3.11
N ILE A 94 6.87 15.45 2.26
CA ILE A 94 7.06 16.81 1.75
C ILE A 94 6.08 17.72 2.50
N VAL A 95 6.60 18.73 3.16
CA VAL A 95 5.81 19.72 3.90
C VAL A 95 5.99 21.08 3.24
N ARG A 96 4.87 21.75 2.95
CA ARG A 96 4.91 23.11 2.39
C ARG A 96 5.26 24.12 3.49
N ASN A 97 6.36 24.85 3.32
CA ASN A 97 6.71 25.96 4.19
C ASN A 97 6.01 27.24 3.69
N VAL A 98 5.00 27.68 4.43
CA VAL A 98 4.20 28.86 4.05
C VAL A 98 5.01 30.16 4.20
N ARG A 99 5.97 30.22 5.15
CA ARG A 99 6.77 31.44 5.42
C ARG A 99 7.77 31.71 4.31
N ASP A 100 8.48 30.67 3.87
CA ASP A 100 9.59 30.83 2.91
C ASP A 100 9.18 30.43 1.47
N LYS A 101 7.88 30.20 1.23
CA LYS A 101 7.32 29.74 -0.06
C LYS A 101 8.04 28.51 -0.65
N GLY A 102 8.64 27.67 0.21
CA GLY A 102 9.43 26.51 -0.17
C GLY A 102 8.82 25.20 0.28
N TYR A 103 9.56 24.13 0.08
CA TYR A 103 9.21 22.78 0.52
C TYR A 103 10.30 22.23 1.45
N ILE A 104 9.90 21.51 2.48
CA ILE A 104 10.78 20.82 3.40
C ILE A 104 10.56 19.33 3.22
N ILE A 105 11.65 18.59 3.06
CA ILE A 105 11.65 17.14 3.04
C ILE A 105 12.00 16.67 4.45
N ARG A 106 11.19 15.78 5.00
CA ARG A 106 11.40 15.16 6.31
C ARG A 106 11.45 13.65 6.14
N SER A 107 12.42 13.01 6.79
CA SER A 107 12.37 11.55 6.96
C SER A 107 11.22 11.21 7.89
N ARG A 108 10.53 10.13 7.59
CA ARG A 108 9.55 9.52 8.49
C ARG A 108 10.28 8.69 9.54
N GLN A 109 9.59 8.31 10.61
CA GLN A 109 10.14 7.45 11.66
C GLN A 109 10.22 5.97 11.27
N GLU A 110 9.96 5.68 10.02
CA GLU A 110 10.06 4.34 9.43
C GLU A 110 11.47 4.12 8.92
N ASP A 111 11.99 2.91 9.08
CA ASP A 111 13.35 2.55 8.66
C ASP A 111 13.48 2.54 7.13
N ALA A 112 14.67 2.84 6.66
CA ALA A 112 15.01 2.63 5.26
C ALA A 112 15.01 1.14 4.93
N GLN A 113 14.58 0.81 3.74
CA GLN A 113 14.44 -0.59 3.32
C GLN A 113 14.96 -0.81 1.90
N ILE A 114 15.43 -2.01 1.63
CA ILE A 114 15.68 -2.46 0.27
C ILE A 114 14.36 -2.66 -0.47
N ASN A 115 14.34 -2.46 -1.76
CA ASN A 115 13.18 -2.76 -2.59
C ASN A 115 12.99 -4.28 -2.74
N VAL A 116 12.32 -4.88 -1.76
CA VAL A 116 12.04 -6.33 -1.73
C VAL A 116 11.26 -6.77 -2.98
N THR A 117 10.38 -5.91 -3.50
CA THR A 117 9.64 -6.16 -4.75
C THR A 117 10.59 -6.39 -5.93
N MET A 118 11.62 -5.57 -6.05
CA MET A 118 12.63 -5.72 -7.10
C MET A 118 13.44 -7.01 -6.88
N ILE A 119 13.88 -7.30 -5.67
CA ILE A 119 14.65 -8.53 -5.35
C ILE A 119 13.83 -9.75 -5.72
N GLU A 120 12.58 -9.80 -5.31
CA GLU A 120 11.71 -10.95 -5.57
C GLU A 120 11.38 -11.10 -7.06
N TYR A 121 11.18 -9.99 -7.78
CA TYR A 121 11.01 -10.00 -9.23
C TYR A 121 12.25 -10.56 -9.94
N LEU A 122 13.46 -10.13 -9.54
CA LEU A 122 14.72 -10.62 -10.10
C LEU A 122 14.90 -12.13 -9.85
N ARG A 123 14.53 -12.59 -8.67
CA ARG A 123 14.58 -14.01 -8.32
C ARG A 123 13.61 -14.83 -9.16
N GLN A 124 12.36 -14.41 -9.29
CA GLN A 124 11.30 -15.18 -9.94
C GLN A 124 11.42 -15.19 -11.46
N ASP A 125 11.63 -14.03 -12.08
CA ASP A 125 11.54 -13.88 -13.53
C ASP A 125 12.92 -13.98 -14.22
N HIS A 126 14.00 -13.76 -13.48
CA HIS A 126 15.35 -13.78 -14.04
C HIS A 126 16.30 -14.80 -13.40
N GLY A 127 15.85 -15.50 -12.34
CA GLY A 127 16.68 -16.46 -11.60
C GLY A 127 17.92 -15.81 -10.91
N ILE A 128 17.83 -14.51 -10.62
CA ILE A 128 18.91 -13.75 -9.99
C ILE A 128 18.63 -13.68 -8.49
N GLU A 129 19.47 -14.29 -7.69
CA GLU A 129 19.38 -14.25 -6.23
C GLU A 129 20.26 -13.14 -5.68
N ILE A 130 19.69 -12.30 -4.80
CA ILE A 130 20.36 -11.25 -4.07
C ILE A 130 20.13 -11.47 -2.58
N ASN A 131 21.19 -11.82 -1.87
CA ASN A 131 21.15 -12.12 -0.45
C ASN A 131 21.91 -11.06 0.36
N GLY A 132 21.58 -10.94 1.66
CA GLY A 132 22.33 -10.09 2.61
C GLY A 132 22.00 -8.59 2.51
N LEU A 133 20.87 -8.22 1.90
CA LEU A 133 20.39 -6.83 1.84
C LEU A 133 19.14 -6.59 2.67
N ASP A 134 18.63 -7.59 3.35
CA ASP A 134 17.51 -7.46 4.30
C ASP A 134 17.87 -8.19 5.60
N PRO A 135 18.15 -7.47 6.70
CA PRO A 135 18.18 -6.00 6.81
C PRO A 135 19.28 -5.34 5.98
N LEU A 136 19.13 -4.04 5.69
CA LEU A 136 20.17 -3.27 4.98
C LEU A 136 21.48 -3.29 5.77
N PRO A 137 22.62 -3.48 5.10
CA PRO A 137 23.92 -3.37 5.76
C PRO A 137 24.19 -1.93 6.17
N GLU A 138 24.79 -1.76 7.35
CA GLU A 138 25.14 -0.46 7.94
C GLU A 138 26.63 -0.37 8.25
N ASP A 139 27.18 0.82 8.15
CA ASP A 139 28.53 1.19 8.57
C ASP A 139 28.51 2.27 9.66
N GLU A 140 29.65 2.84 10.00
CA GLU A 140 29.76 3.92 11.02
C GLU A 140 28.96 5.20 10.64
N HIS A 141 28.52 5.33 9.39
CA HIS A 141 27.84 6.50 8.85
C HIS A 141 26.36 6.23 8.52
N GLY A 142 25.89 5.01 8.71
CA GLY A 142 24.54 4.55 8.40
C GLY A 142 24.51 3.47 7.34
N ILE A 143 23.60 3.53 6.37
CA ILE A 143 23.46 2.50 5.34
C ILE A 143 24.71 2.44 4.47
N ASP A 144 25.34 1.27 4.40
CA ASP A 144 26.50 1.01 3.51
C ASP A 144 26.04 0.88 2.05
N LEU A 145 25.82 2.04 1.40
CA LEU A 145 25.40 2.08 -0.01
C LEU A 145 26.44 1.46 -0.96
N PRO A 146 27.76 1.66 -0.81
CA PRO A 146 28.75 0.97 -1.61
C PRO A 146 28.59 -0.55 -1.58
N LEU A 147 28.36 -1.14 -0.41
CA LEU A 147 28.15 -2.57 -0.27
C LEU A 147 26.84 -3.00 -0.95
N VAL A 148 25.74 -2.27 -0.74
CA VAL A 148 24.45 -2.54 -1.41
C VAL A 148 24.62 -2.53 -2.94
N PHE A 149 25.26 -1.49 -3.49
CA PHE A 149 25.43 -1.37 -4.94
C PHE A 149 26.34 -2.46 -5.50
N ASN A 150 27.42 -2.81 -4.81
CA ASN A 150 28.33 -3.86 -5.24
C ASN A 150 27.65 -5.24 -5.20
N THR A 151 26.86 -5.54 -4.17
CA THR A 151 26.11 -6.79 -4.08
C THR A 151 25.15 -6.95 -5.26
N VAL A 152 24.38 -5.90 -5.57
CA VAL A 152 23.47 -5.95 -6.73
C VAL A 152 24.24 -6.03 -8.05
N ARG A 153 25.37 -5.29 -8.21
CA ARG A 153 26.21 -5.38 -9.42
C ARG A 153 26.75 -6.79 -9.66
N GLN A 154 27.21 -7.44 -8.60
CA GLN A 154 27.68 -8.82 -8.68
C GLN A 154 26.57 -9.77 -9.13
N ALA A 155 25.38 -9.62 -8.57
CA ALA A 155 24.23 -10.45 -8.92
C ALA A 155 23.79 -10.29 -10.39
N ILE A 156 23.85 -9.07 -10.94
CA ILE A 156 23.45 -8.77 -12.34
C ILE A 156 24.60 -8.87 -13.34
N MET A 157 25.81 -9.28 -12.95
CA MET A 157 27.02 -9.26 -13.80
C MET A 157 26.85 -10.04 -15.11
N GLY A 158 25.98 -11.07 -15.13
CA GLY A 158 25.64 -11.82 -16.34
C GLY A 158 24.77 -11.07 -17.35
N LYS A 159 24.20 -9.91 -16.99
CA LYS A 159 23.29 -9.11 -17.83
C LYS A 159 24.02 -7.89 -18.41
N LYS A 160 24.55 -8.00 -19.63
CA LYS A 160 25.43 -6.98 -20.26
C LYS A 160 24.84 -5.57 -20.36
N THR A 161 23.52 -5.44 -20.46
CA THR A 161 22.82 -4.16 -20.65
C THR A 161 22.30 -3.54 -19.36
N TRP A 162 22.38 -4.28 -18.25
CA TRP A 162 21.89 -3.85 -16.95
C TRP A 162 22.98 -3.14 -16.16
N ASN A 163 22.62 -2.08 -15.47
CA ASN A 163 23.56 -1.37 -14.61
C ASN A 163 22.87 -0.67 -13.44
N ILE A 164 23.65 -0.26 -12.47
CA ILE A 164 23.20 0.56 -11.34
C ILE A 164 23.55 2.02 -11.61
N ILE A 165 22.54 2.88 -11.45
CA ILE A 165 22.67 4.32 -11.48
C ILE A 165 22.73 4.81 -10.04
N GLU A 166 23.91 5.32 -9.64
CA GLU A 166 24.17 5.80 -8.29
C GLU A 166 23.67 7.24 -8.09
N HIS A 167 22.39 7.46 -8.32
CA HIS A 167 21.74 8.75 -8.14
C HIS A 167 20.63 8.64 -7.12
N SER A 168 20.33 9.77 -6.47
CA SER A 168 19.19 9.87 -5.56
C SER A 168 18.00 10.49 -6.28
N PHE A 169 16.82 9.94 -6.02
CA PHE A 169 15.57 10.37 -6.65
C PHE A 169 14.49 10.50 -5.59
N ILE A 170 13.66 11.52 -5.73
CA ILE A 170 12.40 11.61 -4.98
C ILE A 170 11.28 11.25 -5.92
N GLY A 171 10.44 10.30 -5.52
CA GLY A 171 9.36 9.82 -6.36
C GLY A 171 8.26 9.12 -5.59
N LEU A 172 7.19 8.84 -6.32
CA LEU A 172 6.09 8.05 -5.82
C LEU A 172 6.29 6.60 -6.26
N PHE A 173 6.37 5.70 -5.28
CA PHE A 173 6.51 4.27 -5.49
C PHE A 173 5.37 3.55 -4.77
N SER A 174 4.72 2.62 -5.44
CA SER A 174 3.65 1.79 -4.87
C SER A 174 4.01 0.33 -5.05
N PHE A 175 4.10 -0.39 -3.95
CA PHE A 175 4.47 -1.81 -3.91
C PHE A 175 3.30 -2.72 -3.57
N GLY A 176 2.16 -2.17 -3.16
CA GLY A 176 1.01 -2.95 -2.70
C GLY A 176 0.47 -3.92 -3.74
N GLN A 177 0.43 -3.53 -5.00
CA GLN A 177 -0.04 -4.40 -6.09
C GLN A 177 0.88 -5.62 -6.30
N PHE A 178 2.19 -5.42 -6.17
CA PHE A 178 3.13 -6.53 -6.31
C PHE A 178 3.01 -7.52 -5.15
N VAL A 179 2.86 -7.04 -3.93
CA VAL A 179 2.66 -7.92 -2.76
C VAL A 179 1.41 -8.78 -2.93
N MET A 180 0.29 -8.18 -3.36
CA MET A 180 -0.93 -8.93 -3.64
C MET A 180 -0.75 -9.93 -4.78
N TRP A 181 -0.11 -9.52 -5.88
CA TRP A 181 0.16 -10.41 -7.00
C TRP A 181 1.05 -11.60 -6.60
N ASN A 182 2.09 -11.35 -5.82
CA ASN A 182 3.01 -12.38 -5.34
C ASN A 182 2.30 -13.36 -4.40
N ASP A 183 1.44 -12.86 -3.52
CA ASP A 183 0.64 -13.70 -2.62
C ASP A 183 -0.33 -14.60 -3.41
N ILE A 184 -1.06 -14.04 -4.38
CA ILE A 184 -1.94 -14.80 -5.26
C ILE A 184 -1.17 -15.86 -6.04
N ARG A 185 -0.02 -15.52 -6.61
CA ARG A 185 0.81 -16.47 -7.38
C ARG A 185 1.30 -17.64 -6.52
N ASN A 186 1.78 -17.36 -5.32
CA ASN A 186 2.37 -18.36 -4.45
C ASN A 186 1.33 -19.25 -3.76
N ARG A 187 0.09 -18.75 -3.62
CA ARG A 187 -1.02 -19.44 -2.94
C ARG A 187 -2.17 -19.81 -3.87
N SER A 188 -1.92 -19.88 -5.17
CA SER A 188 -2.98 -20.12 -6.17
C SER A 188 -3.77 -21.41 -5.91
N ASP A 189 -3.11 -22.48 -5.47
CA ASP A 189 -3.77 -23.76 -5.21
C ASP A 189 -4.59 -23.73 -3.91
N GLU A 190 -4.11 -23.02 -2.91
CA GLU A 190 -4.84 -22.76 -1.66
C GLU A 190 -6.09 -21.90 -1.93
N LEU A 191 -5.95 -20.88 -2.76
CA LEU A 191 -7.06 -20.01 -3.18
C LEU A 191 -8.14 -20.78 -3.96
N LYS A 192 -7.77 -21.69 -4.84
CA LYS A 192 -8.71 -22.56 -5.58
C LYS A 192 -9.54 -23.48 -4.66
N SER A 193 -9.05 -23.79 -3.47
CA SER A 193 -9.79 -24.60 -2.50
C SER A 193 -10.98 -23.83 -1.89
N ASN A 194 -10.96 -22.51 -1.94
CA ASN A 194 -12.05 -21.65 -1.46
C ASN A 194 -13.19 -21.65 -2.49
N LYS A 195 -14.39 -22.04 -2.08
CA LYS A 195 -15.57 -22.17 -2.96
C LYS A 195 -15.92 -20.87 -3.69
N VAL A 196 -15.82 -19.72 -3.03
CA VAL A 196 -16.12 -18.41 -3.63
C VAL A 196 -15.08 -18.06 -4.69
N VAL A 197 -13.80 -18.27 -4.38
CA VAL A 197 -12.69 -18.00 -5.32
C VAL A 197 -12.77 -18.94 -6.53
N SER A 198 -13.01 -20.23 -6.31
CA SER A 198 -13.19 -21.21 -7.40
C SER A 198 -14.34 -20.78 -8.33
N CYS A 199 -15.50 -20.43 -7.78
CA CYS A 199 -16.63 -19.94 -8.59
C CYS A 199 -16.27 -18.69 -9.41
N LEU A 200 -15.53 -17.73 -8.83
CA LEU A 200 -15.09 -16.53 -9.54
C LEU A 200 -14.09 -16.87 -10.67
N MET A 201 -13.19 -17.82 -10.45
CA MET A 201 -12.21 -18.27 -11.45
C MET A 201 -12.84 -19.04 -12.60
N GLU A 202 -13.83 -19.87 -12.32
CA GLU A 202 -14.51 -20.71 -13.30
C GLU A 202 -15.62 -19.94 -14.06
N GLY A 203 -15.97 -18.74 -13.60
CA GLY A 203 -17.07 -17.95 -14.19
C GLY A 203 -18.45 -18.59 -13.98
N ALA A 204 -18.54 -19.57 -13.11
CA ALA A 204 -19.77 -20.28 -12.82
C ALA A 204 -20.48 -19.62 -11.62
N THR A 205 -21.73 -19.25 -11.84
CA THR A 205 -22.69 -19.03 -10.74
C THR A 205 -23.10 -20.41 -10.24
N SER A 206 -22.38 -20.93 -9.24
CA SER A 206 -22.78 -22.22 -8.68
C SER A 206 -23.93 -22.03 -7.72
N ASP A 207 -24.96 -22.88 -7.84
CA ASP A 207 -26.09 -22.97 -6.89
C ASP A 207 -25.60 -23.19 -5.43
N ALA A 208 -24.37 -23.60 -5.24
CA ALA A 208 -23.71 -23.73 -3.93
C ALA A 208 -23.48 -22.39 -3.21
N LEU A 209 -23.46 -21.24 -3.93
CA LEU A 209 -23.36 -19.91 -3.37
C LEU A 209 -24.75 -19.24 -3.22
N THR A 210 -25.70 -19.64 -4.06
CA THR A 210 -27.07 -19.12 -4.10
C THR A 210 -28.02 -20.07 -3.34
N GLY A 211 -27.92 -20.10 -2.02
CA GLY A 211 -29.00 -20.76 -1.28
C GLY A 211 -30.27 -19.86 -1.23
N ASP A 212 -31.41 -20.43 -0.91
CA ASP A 212 -32.68 -19.68 -0.81
C ASP A 212 -32.55 -18.53 0.18
N PHE A 213 -32.69 -17.31 -0.32
CA PHE A 213 -32.85 -16.13 0.52
C PHE A 213 -34.26 -16.18 1.13
N ILE A 214 -34.36 -15.76 2.39
CA ILE A 214 -35.68 -15.57 2.97
C ILE A 214 -36.28 -14.34 2.29
N ALA A 215 -37.44 -14.54 1.66
CA ALA A 215 -38.18 -13.43 1.04
C ALA A 215 -38.50 -12.36 2.08
N ASP A 216 -38.47 -11.09 1.67
CA ASP A 216 -38.76 -9.96 2.58
C ASP A 216 -40.12 -10.09 3.29
N THR A 217 -41.08 -10.74 2.64
CA THR A 217 -42.43 -11.04 3.17
C THR A 217 -42.46 -12.12 4.24
N ASP A 218 -41.45 -12.97 4.30
CA ASP A 218 -41.40 -14.14 5.16
C ASP A 218 -40.54 -13.94 6.41
N ILE A 219 -39.84 -12.80 6.50
CA ILE A 219 -38.89 -12.52 7.58
C ILE A 219 -39.57 -12.61 8.93
N ASP A 220 -40.74 -11.94 9.10
CA ASP A 220 -41.47 -11.90 10.38
C ASP A 220 -41.97 -13.26 10.85
N SER A 221 -42.17 -14.18 9.92
CA SER A 221 -42.68 -15.52 10.22
C SER A 221 -41.58 -16.55 10.48
N LYS A 222 -40.36 -16.32 9.93
CA LYS A 222 -39.28 -17.28 9.97
C LYS A 222 -38.17 -16.95 10.95
N ILE A 223 -38.14 -15.70 11.46
CA ILE A 223 -37.03 -15.21 12.28
C ILE A 223 -37.58 -14.69 13.61
N SER A 224 -37.00 -15.17 14.70
CA SER A 224 -37.25 -14.63 16.02
C SER A 224 -36.47 -13.33 16.23
N LEU A 225 -37.10 -12.30 16.75
CA LEU A 225 -36.43 -11.04 17.13
C LEU A 225 -35.31 -11.22 18.16
N THR A 226 -35.36 -12.32 18.93
CA THR A 226 -34.30 -12.67 19.88
C THR A 226 -33.04 -13.19 19.21
N ASP A 227 -33.11 -13.59 17.95
CA ASP A 227 -32.00 -14.22 17.21
C ASP A 227 -31.27 -13.23 16.32
N ILE A 228 -31.63 -11.95 16.36
CA ILE A 228 -31.06 -10.90 15.51
C ILE A 228 -30.72 -9.67 16.34
N ALA A 229 -29.47 -9.21 16.21
CA ALA A 229 -29.02 -7.92 16.73
C ALA A 229 -28.94 -6.88 15.62
N VAL A 230 -29.90 -5.96 15.59
CA VAL A 230 -30.03 -4.88 14.59
C VAL A 230 -30.08 -3.54 15.32
N PRO A 231 -28.93 -3.00 15.75
CA PRO A 231 -28.86 -1.78 16.55
C PRO A 231 -29.17 -0.49 15.77
N VAL A 232 -29.20 -0.56 14.43
CA VAL A 232 -29.51 0.57 13.55
C VAL A 232 -30.77 0.22 12.73
N ASP A 233 -31.64 1.18 12.53
CA ASP A 233 -32.86 0.98 11.73
C ASP A 233 -32.58 0.32 10.39
N ALA A 234 -33.41 -0.64 10.00
CA ALA A 234 -33.26 -1.40 8.77
C ALA A 234 -34.62 -1.63 8.12
N ASP A 235 -34.69 -1.55 6.81
CA ASP A 235 -35.83 -2.00 6.04
C ASP A 235 -35.80 -3.53 5.84
N SER A 236 -36.88 -4.10 5.29
CA SER A 236 -37.02 -5.54 5.12
C SER A 236 -35.92 -6.13 4.23
N SER A 237 -35.49 -5.42 3.18
CA SER A 237 -34.44 -5.88 2.27
C SER A 237 -33.07 -5.87 2.93
N GLN A 238 -32.78 -4.86 3.75
CA GLN A 238 -31.58 -4.79 4.56
C GLN A 238 -31.54 -5.90 5.63
N LEU A 239 -32.66 -6.17 6.26
CA LEU A 239 -32.79 -7.23 7.25
C LEU A 239 -32.60 -8.61 6.62
N SER A 240 -33.18 -8.86 5.43
CA SER A 240 -32.93 -10.08 4.65
C SER A 240 -31.46 -10.31 4.40
N ALA A 241 -30.71 -9.26 4.06
CA ALA A 241 -29.26 -9.34 3.86
C ALA A 241 -28.49 -9.66 5.17
N VAL A 242 -28.90 -9.08 6.32
CA VAL A 242 -28.30 -9.39 7.63
C VAL A 242 -28.51 -10.86 7.99
N VAL A 243 -29.71 -11.37 7.76
CA VAL A 243 -30.06 -12.78 8.03
C VAL A 243 -29.28 -13.72 7.13
N ALA A 244 -29.17 -13.42 5.83
CA ALA A 244 -28.41 -14.21 4.89
C ALA A 244 -26.92 -14.29 5.29
N ALA A 245 -26.34 -13.16 5.73
CA ALA A 245 -24.98 -13.11 6.24
C ALA A 245 -24.80 -13.95 7.52
N SER A 246 -25.78 -13.89 8.43
CA SER A 246 -25.78 -14.68 9.66
C SER A 246 -25.83 -16.19 9.38
N ALA A 247 -26.55 -16.59 8.35
CA ALA A 247 -26.63 -17.97 7.87
C ALA A 247 -25.36 -18.43 7.14
N GLY A 248 -24.30 -17.58 7.02
CA GLY A 248 -23.03 -17.91 6.39
C GLY A 248 -23.08 -17.91 4.86
N ARG A 249 -24.03 -17.22 4.27
CA ARG A 249 -24.16 -17.15 2.81
C ARG A 249 -23.22 -16.10 2.22
N SER A 250 -22.73 -16.38 1.02
CA SER A 250 -21.94 -15.44 0.22
C SER A 250 -22.83 -14.82 -0.86
N PHE A 251 -22.86 -13.50 -0.92
CA PHE A 251 -23.70 -12.77 -1.86
C PHE A 251 -23.14 -11.39 -2.19
N VAL A 252 -23.67 -10.75 -3.21
CA VAL A 252 -23.37 -9.38 -3.60
C VAL A 252 -24.53 -8.47 -3.21
N LEU A 253 -24.23 -7.46 -2.40
CA LEU A 253 -25.20 -6.44 -2.00
C LEU A 253 -25.05 -5.21 -2.89
N HIS A 254 -25.97 -5.03 -3.82
CA HIS A 254 -26.06 -3.83 -4.65
C HIS A 254 -26.94 -2.76 -3.99
N GLY A 255 -26.45 -1.53 -4.03
CA GLY A 255 -27.25 -0.38 -3.58
C GLY A 255 -26.65 0.93 -4.10
N PRO A 256 -27.44 1.81 -4.73
CA PRO A 256 -27.01 3.17 -5.06
C PRO A 256 -26.54 3.96 -3.84
N PRO A 257 -25.85 5.09 -4.01
CA PRO A 257 -25.58 6.01 -2.92
C PRO A 257 -26.88 6.42 -2.19
N GLY A 258 -26.86 6.40 -0.86
CA GLY A 258 -28.03 6.79 -0.06
C GLY A 258 -29.00 5.64 0.33
N THR A 259 -28.84 4.43 -0.18
CA THR A 259 -29.72 3.27 0.14
C THR A 259 -29.40 2.56 1.45
N GLY A 260 -28.60 3.15 2.33
CA GLY A 260 -28.33 2.55 3.64
C GLY A 260 -27.29 1.43 3.66
N LYS A 261 -26.47 1.22 2.60
CA LYS A 261 -25.42 0.16 2.59
C LYS A 261 -24.56 0.14 3.86
N SER A 262 -24.09 1.31 4.30
CA SER A 262 -23.28 1.38 5.52
C SER A 262 -24.06 1.03 6.79
N GLN A 263 -25.39 1.24 6.82
CA GLN A 263 -26.26 0.79 7.91
C GLN A 263 -26.38 -0.73 7.89
N THR A 264 -26.63 -1.30 6.72
CA THR A 264 -26.71 -2.75 6.53
C THR A 264 -25.41 -3.44 6.95
N ILE A 265 -24.24 -2.90 6.55
CA ILE A 265 -22.93 -3.41 6.95
C ILE A 265 -22.74 -3.31 8.47
N THR A 266 -23.13 -2.19 9.09
CA THR A 266 -23.06 -2.01 10.55
C THR A 266 -23.91 -3.07 11.26
N ASN A 267 -25.13 -3.31 10.82
CA ASN A 267 -26.00 -4.34 11.36
C ASN A 267 -25.46 -5.76 11.14
N MET A 268 -24.89 -6.05 9.97
CA MET A 268 -24.22 -7.33 9.71
C MET A 268 -23.07 -7.60 10.69
N ILE A 269 -22.23 -6.58 10.92
CA ILE A 269 -21.11 -6.68 11.87
C ILE A 269 -21.66 -6.87 13.29
N ALA A 270 -22.61 -6.04 13.73
CA ALA A 270 -23.20 -6.13 15.06
C ALA A 270 -23.84 -7.50 15.30
N ASN A 271 -24.60 -8.00 14.34
CA ASN A 271 -25.25 -9.29 14.42
C ASN A 271 -24.23 -10.46 14.43
N ALA A 272 -23.16 -10.37 13.64
CA ALA A 272 -22.10 -11.37 13.65
C ALA A 272 -21.37 -11.43 15.01
N LEU A 273 -21.08 -10.26 15.60
CA LEU A 273 -20.49 -10.18 16.94
C LEU A 273 -21.43 -10.72 18.02
N TYR A 274 -22.72 -10.42 17.91
CA TYR A 274 -23.76 -10.98 18.82
C TYR A 274 -23.76 -12.51 18.83
N HIS A 275 -23.49 -13.12 17.68
CA HIS A 275 -23.35 -14.57 17.53
C HIS A 275 -21.94 -15.09 17.79
N GLY A 276 -21.04 -14.30 18.37
CA GLY A 276 -19.68 -14.69 18.71
C GLY A 276 -18.76 -14.95 17.49
N LYS A 277 -19.10 -14.35 16.32
CA LYS A 277 -18.32 -14.50 15.10
C LYS A 277 -17.29 -13.37 14.98
N SER A 278 -16.12 -13.68 14.43
CA SER A 278 -15.15 -12.67 13.99
C SER A 278 -15.48 -12.16 12.60
N VAL A 279 -15.31 -10.84 12.39
CA VAL A 279 -15.62 -10.19 11.12
C VAL A 279 -14.40 -9.48 10.59
N LEU A 280 -14.04 -9.72 9.33
CA LEU A 280 -13.06 -8.93 8.60
C LEU A 280 -13.78 -8.03 7.61
N PHE A 281 -13.71 -6.71 7.84
CA PHE A 281 -14.23 -5.71 6.91
C PHE A 281 -13.10 -5.08 6.11
N VAL A 282 -13.14 -5.24 4.80
CA VAL A 282 -12.10 -4.75 3.87
C VAL A 282 -12.71 -3.71 2.94
N ALA A 283 -12.02 -2.59 2.76
CA ALA A 283 -12.37 -1.58 1.77
C ALA A 283 -11.11 -0.99 1.13
N GLU A 284 -11.22 -0.63 -0.15
CA GLU A 284 -10.13 0.01 -0.89
C GLU A 284 -9.81 1.41 -0.34
N LYS A 285 -10.85 2.15 0.05
CA LYS A 285 -10.71 3.56 0.49
C LYS A 285 -10.90 3.70 1.99
N MET A 286 -9.99 4.44 2.62
CA MET A 286 -10.07 4.83 4.03
C MET A 286 -11.42 5.44 4.41
N ALA A 287 -12.00 6.27 3.54
CA ALA A 287 -13.28 6.92 3.78
C ALA A 287 -14.40 5.90 4.04
N ALA A 288 -14.42 4.76 3.35
CA ALA A 288 -15.40 3.71 3.56
C ALA A 288 -15.24 3.03 4.92
N LEU A 289 -13.99 2.72 5.31
CA LEU A 289 -13.69 2.17 6.64
C LEU A 289 -14.12 3.13 7.75
N SER A 290 -13.74 4.41 7.65
CA SER A 290 -14.06 5.43 8.65
C SER A 290 -15.57 5.65 8.84
N VAL A 291 -16.38 5.51 7.78
CA VAL A 291 -17.84 5.62 7.88
C VAL A 291 -18.42 4.48 8.71
N VAL A 292 -17.98 3.25 8.46
CA VAL A 292 -18.46 2.08 9.19
C VAL A 292 -17.98 2.13 10.64
N GLN A 293 -16.70 2.46 10.87
CA GLN A 293 -16.14 2.59 12.21
C GLN A 293 -16.90 3.62 13.06
N LYS A 294 -17.18 4.82 12.53
CA LYS A 294 -17.96 5.84 13.23
C LYS A 294 -19.36 5.36 13.59
N ARG A 295 -20.00 4.55 12.73
CA ARG A 295 -21.31 3.96 13.03
C ARG A 295 -21.21 2.92 14.14
N LEU A 296 -20.17 2.06 14.13
CA LEU A 296 -19.93 1.09 15.20
C LEU A 296 -19.63 1.78 16.53
N ALA A 297 -18.86 2.87 16.51
CA ALA A 297 -18.61 3.69 17.70
C ALA A 297 -19.90 4.32 18.25
N ASN A 298 -20.77 4.82 17.38
CA ASN A 298 -22.04 5.43 17.81
C ASN A 298 -23.00 4.44 18.53
N ILE A 299 -22.86 3.15 18.25
CA ILE A 299 -23.61 2.07 18.93
C ILE A 299 -22.82 1.37 20.02
N GLY A 300 -21.61 1.87 20.35
CA GLY A 300 -20.79 1.37 21.47
C GLY A 300 -20.06 0.06 21.20
N ILE A 301 -19.85 -0.32 19.93
CA ILE A 301 -19.17 -1.58 19.54
C ILE A 301 -17.69 -1.35 19.17
N ASP A 302 -17.23 -0.11 19.12
CA ASP A 302 -15.82 0.23 18.82
C ASP A 302 -14.78 -0.48 19.69
N PRO A 303 -15.00 -0.80 20.99
CA PRO A 303 -14.01 -1.55 21.75
C PRO A 303 -13.73 -2.96 21.22
N PHE A 304 -14.63 -3.50 20.38
CA PHE A 304 -14.45 -4.81 19.73
C PHE A 304 -13.87 -4.72 18.32
N CYS A 305 -13.48 -3.52 17.88
CA CYS A 305 -12.98 -3.26 16.55
C CYS A 305 -11.50 -2.94 16.58
N LEU A 306 -10.69 -3.68 15.80
CA LEU A 306 -9.29 -3.37 15.55
C LEU A 306 -9.16 -2.71 14.18
N GLU A 307 -8.69 -1.46 14.15
CA GLU A 307 -8.47 -0.71 12.92
C GLU A 307 -7.03 -0.92 12.43
N LEU A 308 -6.86 -1.61 11.30
CA LEU A 308 -5.54 -1.85 10.70
C LEU A 308 -5.35 -0.97 9.48
N HIS A 309 -4.57 0.09 9.63
CA HIS A 309 -4.15 0.97 8.54
C HIS A 309 -2.63 0.98 8.41
N SER A 310 -2.15 0.93 7.18
CA SER A 310 -0.72 0.94 6.89
C SER A 310 0.04 2.17 7.43
N ASN A 311 -0.65 3.24 7.81
CA ASN A 311 -0.03 4.52 8.20
C ASN A 311 -0.35 5.05 9.60
N LYS A 312 -1.35 4.51 10.27
CA LYS A 312 -1.68 4.93 11.64
C LYS A 312 -1.25 3.91 12.68
N THR A 313 -0.96 2.71 12.24
CA THR A 313 -0.68 1.58 13.13
C THR A 313 0.82 1.32 13.17
N SER A 314 1.52 2.02 14.05
CA SER A 314 2.82 1.52 14.51
C SER A 314 2.60 0.19 15.26
N LYS A 315 3.57 -0.71 15.19
CA LYS A 315 3.52 -1.98 15.94
C LYS A 315 3.12 -1.77 17.42
N SER A 316 3.60 -0.68 18.01
CA SER A 316 3.27 -0.28 19.39
C SER A 316 1.80 0.14 19.57
N ALA A 317 1.19 0.79 18.58
CA ALA A 317 -0.22 1.18 18.63
C ALA A 317 -1.15 -0.04 18.53
N VAL A 318 -0.85 -0.98 17.61
CA VAL A 318 -1.61 -2.26 17.53
C VAL A 318 -1.50 -3.06 18.82
N LEU A 319 -0.31 -3.15 19.39
CA LEU A 319 -0.11 -3.86 20.64
C LEU A 319 -0.81 -3.18 21.83
N ALA A 320 -0.95 -1.86 21.81
CA ALA A 320 -1.69 -1.10 22.83
C ALA A 320 -3.21 -1.29 22.72
N GLU A 321 -3.74 -1.48 21.50
CA GLU A 321 -5.17 -1.78 21.29
C GLU A 321 -5.52 -3.25 21.62
N LEU A 322 -4.55 -4.16 21.56
CA LEU A 322 -4.74 -5.58 21.88
C LEU A 322 -4.60 -5.90 23.37
N ASN A 323 -4.10 -4.98 24.19
CA ASN A 323 -3.98 -5.08 25.65
C ASN A 323 -5.10 -4.33 26.37
#